data_8bb8a144c4c05a5e79c9fba2165824fe
#
_entry.id   8bb8a144c4c05a5e79c9fba2165824fe
#
_cell.length_a   1.000
_cell.length_b   1.000
_cell.length_c   1.000
_cell.angle_alpha   90.00
_cell.angle_beta   90.00
_cell.angle_gamma   90.00
#
_symmetry.space_group_name_H-M   'P 1'
#
loop_
_entity.id
_entity.type
_entity.pdbx_description
1 polymer ?
#
loop_
_entity_poly.entity_id
_entity_poly.type
_entity_poly.pdbx_seq_one_letter_code
_entity_poly.pdbx_strand_id
1 'polypeptide(L)'
;GGETTVGWKETHSTKKERTLWINLTHTYPQNNSGEICKTEIRKAIREGYPSMQRTHRKWWNSFYPSSFITLPEAQKENFYWIQMYKLASATRGDRALIDNTGPWLTETPWPNAWWNLNVQLTYWALNASDHLDLATSLENALYNHIDQLRLNINPTYRHNSLGIGVASNLECMTTEVGIPGKGKAQVGLLPWACHNLWLIYRHKMDDDILRNKLFPLLKESINYYLHFLKKGEDGKLHLPATYSPEYDTTEDCNFDLALLRWGCQTLLESAQRLNIQDPLAETWKDVLQNLTPYPMDEKGLLIGKDMPYAFSHRHYSHLLAIYPLYLINKEQPGDIETIEKSLAFWQSKPKALLGYSCTGASSISSAIGKGNDALSYLNKLFGKFLSTTTMYKESGPVIETPLSGAQSIHDMLLQSWGGKIRIFPAIPDAWKDITYSGLRTEGAFKVSASRKKGKTQFIHIKSLAGEPCIITTDIVNPIFKGERDFTIQPLENNTYQIDLKKGEEVFISPKGEEPEFIISPIPHTSKNYFGLKIIQ
;
A
#
# COMPACT_ATOMS: atom_id res chain seq x y z
N GLY A 1 9.36 -7.63 29.84
CA GLY A 1 10.03 -6.85 28.81
C GLY A 1 11.14 -7.64 28.16
N GLY A 2 11.63 -7.18 27.01
CA GLY A 2 12.79 -7.75 26.35
C GLY A 2 14.11 -7.19 26.90
N GLU A 3 15.22 -7.68 26.38
CA GLU A 3 16.55 -7.18 26.68
C GLU A 3 17.15 -6.46 25.48
N THR A 4 17.72 -5.27 25.69
CA THR A 4 18.45 -4.53 24.66
C THR A 4 19.91 -4.36 25.07
N THR A 5 20.84 -4.73 24.20
CA THR A 5 22.28 -4.57 24.42
C THR A 5 22.90 -3.74 23.32
N VAL A 6 23.65 -2.72 23.69
CA VAL A 6 24.59 -2.02 22.81
C VAL A 6 26.00 -2.49 23.16
N GLY A 7 26.68 -3.09 22.21
CA GLY A 7 28.06 -3.54 22.37
C GLY A 7 28.99 -2.84 21.40
N TRP A 8 30.24 -2.68 21.79
CA TRP A 8 31.27 -2.14 20.93
C TRP A 8 32.64 -2.77 21.19
N LYS A 9 33.49 -2.75 20.16
CA LYS A 9 34.89 -3.17 20.23
C LYS A 9 35.73 -2.32 19.30
N GLU A 10 36.85 -1.82 19.82
CA GLU A 10 37.85 -1.13 19.04
C GLU A 10 38.96 -2.10 18.60
N THR A 11 39.38 -1.99 17.36
CA THR A 11 40.53 -2.71 16.82
C THR A 11 41.47 -1.71 16.12
N HIS A 12 42.76 -2.04 16.11
CA HIS A 12 43.78 -1.22 15.47
C HIS A 12 44.41 -2.00 14.30
N SER A 13 44.35 -1.45 13.10
CA SER A 13 45.03 -2.00 11.93
C SER A 13 46.45 -1.48 11.83
N THR A 14 46.68 -0.23 12.26
CA THR A 14 48.00 0.42 12.36
C THR A 14 48.01 1.37 13.56
N LYS A 15 49.16 1.98 13.88
CA LYS A 15 49.26 3.03 14.91
C LYS A 15 48.39 4.27 14.63
N LYS A 16 47.97 4.47 13.36
CA LYS A 16 47.19 5.64 12.91
C LYS A 16 45.73 5.33 12.56
N GLU A 17 45.35 4.06 12.48
CA GLU A 17 44.04 3.63 12.05
C GLU A 17 43.36 2.80 13.12
N ARG A 18 42.16 3.22 13.50
CA ARG A 18 41.25 2.53 14.45
C ARG A 18 39.95 2.21 13.76
N THR A 19 39.40 1.04 14.04
CA THR A 19 38.06 0.65 13.63
C THR A 19 37.21 0.40 14.88
N LEU A 20 36.09 1.10 14.99
CA LEU A 20 35.10 0.88 16.04
C LEU A 20 33.97 0.02 15.46
N TRP A 21 33.80 -1.17 16.03
CA TRP A 21 32.72 -2.10 15.71
C TRP A 21 31.61 -1.92 16.72
N ILE A 22 30.40 -1.60 16.26
CA ILE A 22 29.25 -1.36 17.13
C ILE A 22 28.12 -2.28 16.68
N ASN A 23 27.45 -2.90 17.65
CA ASN A 23 26.21 -3.65 17.40
C ASN A 23 25.14 -3.29 18.43
N LEU A 24 23.91 -3.22 17.96
CA LEU A 24 22.70 -3.08 18.78
C LEU A 24 21.84 -4.34 18.58
N THR A 25 21.55 -5.02 19.65
CA THR A 25 20.72 -6.24 19.64
C THR A 25 19.57 -6.08 20.61
N HIS A 26 18.37 -6.42 20.18
CA HIS A 26 17.19 -6.57 21.03
C HIS A 26 16.67 -8.00 20.94
N THR A 27 16.27 -8.57 22.07
CA THR A 27 15.63 -9.89 22.14
C THR A 27 14.37 -9.81 23.00
N TYR A 28 13.33 -10.54 22.58
CA TYR A 28 12.07 -10.69 23.30
C TYR A 28 11.42 -12.02 22.90
N PRO A 29 10.83 -12.79 23.80
CA PRO A 29 10.83 -12.63 25.26
C PRO A 29 12.14 -13.06 25.94
N GLN A 30 13.10 -13.55 25.17
CA GLN A 30 14.40 -14.01 25.68
C GLN A 30 15.24 -12.84 26.21
N ASN A 31 16.14 -13.14 27.18
CA ASN A 31 17.06 -12.18 27.75
C ASN A 31 18.52 -12.61 27.43
N ASN A 32 18.84 -12.70 26.14
CA ASN A 32 20.16 -13.16 25.67
C ASN A 32 20.80 -12.19 24.66
N SER A 33 20.32 -10.94 24.61
CA SER A 33 20.80 -9.94 23.66
C SER A 33 22.30 -9.68 23.82
N GLY A 34 22.84 -9.77 25.04
CA GLY A 34 24.25 -9.57 25.32
C GLY A 34 25.15 -10.62 24.64
N GLU A 35 24.78 -11.88 24.65
CA GLU A 35 25.55 -12.96 24.00
C GLU A 35 25.46 -12.87 22.47
N ILE A 36 24.27 -12.56 21.94
CA ILE A 36 24.09 -12.34 20.51
C ILE A 36 24.94 -11.14 20.07
N CYS A 37 24.89 -10.02 20.79
CA CYS A 37 25.66 -8.82 20.48
C CYS A 37 27.16 -9.09 20.42
N LYS A 38 27.71 -9.81 21.40
CA LYS A 38 29.12 -10.23 21.42
C LYS A 38 29.48 -11.12 20.22
N THR A 39 28.59 -12.04 19.87
CA THR A 39 28.79 -12.98 18.76
C THR A 39 28.84 -12.25 17.42
N GLU A 40 27.90 -11.33 17.20
CA GLU A 40 27.85 -10.54 15.97
C GLU A 40 29.05 -9.60 15.83
N ILE A 41 29.52 -8.96 16.91
CA ILE A 41 30.75 -8.14 16.87
C ILE A 41 31.97 -9.01 16.53
N ARG A 42 32.11 -10.20 17.17
CA ARG A 42 33.23 -11.11 16.85
C ARG A 42 33.19 -11.58 15.39
N LYS A 43 32.00 -11.88 14.88
CA LYS A 43 31.78 -12.24 13.48
C LYS A 43 32.20 -11.10 12.54
N ALA A 44 31.73 -9.87 12.78
CA ALA A 44 32.07 -8.70 12.01
C ALA A 44 33.58 -8.43 11.97
N ILE A 45 34.27 -8.54 13.11
CA ILE A 45 35.73 -8.39 13.19
C ILE A 45 36.44 -9.46 12.35
N ARG A 46 35.98 -10.72 12.45
CA ARG A 46 36.57 -11.84 11.68
C ARG A 46 36.38 -11.68 10.16
N GLU A 47 35.20 -11.23 9.72
CA GLU A 47 34.87 -10.99 8.32
C GLU A 47 35.59 -9.75 7.76
N GLY A 48 35.83 -8.76 8.59
CA GLY A 48 36.51 -7.53 8.28
C GLY A 48 35.68 -6.53 7.46
N TYR A 49 36.02 -5.24 7.59
CA TYR A 49 35.29 -4.14 6.93
C TYR A 49 35.15 -4.30 5.41
N PRO A 50 36.19 -4.70 4.64
CA PRO A 50 36.05 -4.85 3.19
C PRO A 50 34.99 -5.89 2.78
N SER A 51 34.85 -6.97 3.55
CA SER A 51 33.84 -8.00 3.30
C SER A 51 32.42 -7.47 3.57
N MET A 52 32.24 -6.81 4.71
CA MET A 52 30.96 -6.17 5.05
C MET A 52 30.56 -5.12 4.00
N GLN A 53 31.50 -4.29 3.56
CA GLN A 53 31.27 -3.29 2.53
C GLN A 53 30.83 -3.92 1.20
N ARG A 54 31.50 -5.02 0.76
CA ARG A 54 31.10 -5.75 -0.46
C ARG A 54 29.70 -6.32 -0.35
N THR A 55 29.38 -6.96 0.78
CA THR A 55 28.05 -7.54 1.02
C THR A 55 26.95 -6.47 1.05
N HIS A 56 27.21 -5.36 1.73
CA HIS A 56 26.30 -4.21 1.78
C HIS A 56 26.06 -3.62 0.38
N ARG A 57 27.14 -3.34 -0.38
CA ARG A 57 27.01 -2.83 -1.75
C ARG A 57 26.28 -3.82 -2.67
N LYS A 58 26.57 -5.13 -2.56
CA LYS A 58 25.89 -6.15 -3.35
C LYS A 58 24.38 -6.12 -3.10
N TRP A 59 23.96 -5.99 -1.85
CA TRP A 59 22.55 -5.92 -1.50
C TRP A 59 21.86 -4.69 -2.10
N TRP A 60 22.44 -3.49 -1.94
CA TRP A 60 21.89 -2.27 -2.52
C TRP A 60 21.89 -2.29 -4.05
N ASN A 61 22.93 -2.86 -4.66
CA ASN A 61 23.00 -3.01 -6.11
C ASN A 61 21.99 -4.03 -6.66
N SER A 62 21.46 -4.92 -5.84
CA SER A 62 20.34 -5.79 -6.22
C SER A 62 18.98 -5.16 -5.93
N PHE A 63 18.89 -4.28 -4.94
CA PHE A 63 17.66 -3.63 -4.52
C PHE A 63 17.16 -2.60 -5.55
N TYR A 64 17.96 -1.58 -5.85
CA TYR A 64 17.54 -0.48 -6.72
C TYR A 64 17.14 -0.89 -8.16
N PRO A 65 17.77 -1.90 -8.81
CA PRO A 65 17.37 -2.28 -10.17
C PRO A 65 16.09 -3.10 -10.27
N SER A 66 15.43 -3.45 -9.16
CA SER A 66 14.14 -4.21 -9.21
C SER A 66 13.08 -3.48 -10.01
N SER A 67 13.03 -2.15 -9.84
CA SER A 67 12.21 -1.25 -10.65
C SER A 67 12.90 0.11 -10.78
N PHE A 68 12.46 0.90 -11.75
CA PHE A 68 13.02 2.23 -12.01
C PHE A 68 11.93 3.19 -12.43
N ILE A 69 11.98 4.42 -11.92
CA ILE A 69 11.17 5.54 -12.40
C ILE A 69 12.04 6.76 -12.65
N THR A 70 11.69 7.56 -13.63
CA THR A 70 12.29 8.88 -13.86
C THR A 70 11.21 9.88 -14.25
N LEU A 71 11.27 11.05 -13.61
CA LEU A 71 10.27 12.11 -13.68
C LEU A 71 10.93 13.44 -14.12
N PRO A 72 10.19 14.36 -14.78
CA PRO A 72 10.77 15.64 -15.17
C PRO A 72 11.12 16.55 -13.97
N GLU A 73 10.51 16.32 -12.81
CA GLU A 73 10.75 17.09 -11.59
C GLU A 73 11.74 16.38 -10.67
N ALA A 74 12.99 16.83 -10.65
CA ALA A 74 14.07 16.27 -9.82
C ALA A 74 13.69 16.12 -8.34
N GLN A 75 12.91 17.06 -7.78
CA GLN A 75 12.48 16.99 -6.38
C GLN A 75 11.58 15.76 -6.14
N LYS A 76 10.63 15.48 -7.02
CA LYS A 76 9.71 14.34 -6.89
C LYS A 76 10.38 13.01 -7.16
N GLU A 77 11.27 12.95 -8.14
CA GLU A 77 12.08 11.77 -8.41
C GLU A 77 13.00 11.43 -7.23
N ASN A 78 13.74 12.40 -6.70
CA ASN A 78 14.59 12.18 -5.53
C ASN A 78 13.79 11.85 -4.27
N PHE A 79 12.62 12.49 -4.09
CA PHE A 79 11.71 12.11 -3.01
C PHE A 79 11.34 10.63 -3.10
N TYR A 80 10.92 10.14 -4.27
CA TYR A 80 10.59 8.73 -4.48
C TYR A 80 11.76 7.81 -4.07
N TRP A 81 12.97 8.09 -4.54
CA TRP A 81 14.13 7.27 -4.23
C TRP A 81 14.52 7.31 -2.74
N ILE A 82 14.30 8.43 -2.07
CA ILE A 82 14.48 8.53 -0.62
C ILE A 82 13.44 7.64 0.10
N GLN A 83 12.19 7.57 -0.37
CA GLN A 83 11.20 6.68 0.23
C GLN A 83 11.58 5.20 0.03
N MET A 84 12.07 4.81 -1.14
CA MET A 84 12.59 3.45 -1.37
C MET A 84 13.76 3.14 -0.41
N TYR A 85 14.68 4.07 -0.22
CA TYR A 85 15.75 3.95 0.77
C TYR A 85 15.21 3.76 2.20
N LYS A 86 14.18 4.53 2.59
CA LYS A 86 13.57 4.39 3.91
C LYS A 86 12.94 3.03 4.13
N LEU A 87 12.15 2.54 3.19
CA LEU A 87 11.55 1.20 3.23
C LEU A 87 12.63 0.12 3.38
N ALA A 88 13.67 0.20 2.53
CA ALA A 88 14.79 -0.73 2.56
C ALA A 88 15.62 -0.67 3.84
N SER A 89 15.64 0.45 4.53
CA SER A 89 16.34 0.63 5.81
C SER A 89 15.48 0.22 7.01
N ALA A 90 14.14 0.25 6.86
CA ALA A 90 13.21 0.05 7.97
C ALA A 90 12.97 -1.44 8.29
N THR A 91 12.99 -2.33 7.30
CA THR A 91 12.68 -3.74 7.52
C THR A 91 13.37 -4.69 6.53
N ARG A 92 13.23 -5.97 6.79
CA ARG A 92 13.48 -7.13 5.92
C ARG A 92 12.35 -8.13 6.12
N GLY A 93 12.17 -9.07 5.21
CA GLY A 93 11.13 -10.08 5.32
C GLY A 93 11.17 -10.90 6.61
N ASP A 94 12.34 -11.08 7.20
CA ASP A 94 12.60 -11.80 8.46
C ASP A 94 12.68 -10.88 9.69
N ARG A 95 12.27 -9.61 9.56
CA ARG A 95 12.31 -8.61 10.63
C ARG A 95 10.90 -8.18 11.04
N ALA A 96 10.85 -7.38 12.11
CA ALA A 96 9.60 -6.79 12.58
C ALA A 96 8.91 -5.93 11.51
N LEU A 97 7.60 -5.77 11.64
CA LEU A 97 6.86 -4.80 10.84
C LEU A 97 7.39 -3.38 11.08
N ILE A 98 7.19 -2.51 10.10
CA ILE A 98 7.61 -1.11 10.17
C ILE A 98 6.62 -0.34 11.05
N ASP A 99 7.11 0.30 12.10
CA ASP A 99 6.36 1.25 12.92
C ASP A 99 6.38 2.67 12.33
N ASN A 100 5.75 3.62 13.00
CA ASN A 100 5.61 4.99 12.48
C ASN A 100 6.94 5.74 12.32
N THR A 101 7.96 5.39 13.04
CA THR A 101 9.27 6.07 12.98
C THR A 101 10.31 5.30 12.18
N GLY A 102 10.06 4.02 11.90
CA GLY A 102 11.05 3.12 11.32
C GLY A 102 12.28 2.97 12.23
N PRO A 103 13.49 2.82 11.67
CA PRO A 103 14.72 2.63 12.45
C PRO A 103 15.30 3.95 13.00
N TRP A 104 14.66 5.09 12.78
CA TRP A 104 15.18 6.39 13.19
C TRP A 104 14.78 6.73 14.62
N LEU A 105 15.77 7.07 15.45
CA LEU A 105 15.53 7.56 16.80
C LEU A 105 14.94 8.97 16.73
N THR A 106 13.70 9.10 17.18
CA THR A 106 12.99 10.38 17.23
C THR A 106 11.94 10.35 18.33
N GLU A 107 11.72 11.48 18.96
CA GLU A 107 10.58 11.65 19.85
C GLU A 107 9.30 11.70 19.02
N THR A 108 8.33 10.87 19.37
CA THR A 108 7.01 10.87 18.75
C THR A 108 5.94 10.56 19.81
N PRO A 109 4.78 11.23 19.76
CA PRO A 109 3.63 10.85 20.57
C PRO A 109 2.94 9.58 20.04
N TRP A 110 3.40 9.02 18.90
CA TRP A 110 2.83 7.88 18.19
C TRP A 110 3.79 6.69 18.16
N PRO A 111 4.30 6.20 19.32
CA PRO A 111 5.05 4.95 19.35
C PRO A 111 4.13 3.79 18.96
N ASN A 112 4.69 2.62 18.66
CA ASN A 112 3.95 1.43 18.26
C ASN A 112 3.53 1.40 16.77
N ALA A 113 2.90 0.30 16.39
CA ALA A 113 2.25 0.14 15.10
C ALA A 113 0.79 0.64 15.17
N TRP A 114 0.41 1.54 14.28
CA TRP A 114 -0.93 2.13 14.22
C TRP A 114 -1.69 1.59 13.01
N TRP A 115 -2.88 1.00 13.27
CA TRP A 115 -3.64 0.22 12.28
C TRP A 115 -4.81 0.97 11.66
N ASN A 116 -5.10 2.15 12.13
CA ASN A 116 -6.23 2.94 11.62
C ASN A 116 -5.88 3.78 10.36
N LEU A 117 -4.67 3.67 9.86
CA LEU A 117 -4.16 4.28 8.61
C LEU A 117 -2.67 3.95 8.39
N ASN A 118 -1.82 4.15 9.40
CA ASN A 118 -0.36 4.30 9.28
C ASN A 118 0.33 3.06 8.71
N VAL A 119 0.07 1.88 9.28
CA VAL A 119 0.65 0.62 8.76
C VAL A 119 0.24 0.39 7.32
N GLN A 120 -1.03 0.64 6.97
CA GLN A 120 -1.51 0.46 5.61
C GLN A 120 -0.75 1.35 4.62
N LEU A 121 -0.63 2.64 4.92
CA LEU A 121 0.11 3.61 4.09
C LEU A 121 1.59 3.26 3.93
N THR A 122 2.19 2.70 4.98
CA THR A 122 3.62 2.37 5.01
C THR A 122 4.00 1.31 3.97
N TYR A 123 3.13 0.32 3.74
CA TYR A 123 3.46 -0.85 2.92
C TYR A 123 3.03 -0.76 1.46
N TRP A 124 2.15 0.16 1.07
CA TRP A 124 1.58 0.18 -0.29
C TRP A 124 2.64 0.30 -1.39
N ALA A 125 3.62 1.18 -1.22
CA ALA A 125 4.62 1.45 -2.26
C ALA A 125 5.54 0.26 -2.57
N LEU A 126 5.63 -0.73 -1.68
CA LEU A 126 6.42 -1.95 -1.90
C LEU A 126 5.86 -2.83 -3.01
N ASN A 127 4.54 -2.77 -3.25
CA ASN A 127 3.89 -3.61 -4.25
C ASN A 127 4.34 -3.20 -5.67
N ALA A 128 4.04 -1.99 -6.08
CA ALA A 128 4.37 -1.51 -7.43
C ALA A 128 5.88 -1.38 -7.67
N SER A 129 6.67 -1.08 -6.63
CA SER A 129 8.13 -1.02 -6.76
C SER A 129 8.84 -2.38 -6.85
N ASP A 130 8.09 -3.50 -6.84
CA ASP A 130 8.62 -4.89 -6.89
C ASP A 130 9.57 -5.24 -5.72
N HIS A 131 9.31 -4.66 -4.53
CA HIS A 131 10.04 -4.97 -3.30
C HIS A 131 9.20 -5.81 -2.33
N LEU A 132 8.51 -6.82 -2.88
CA LEU A 132 7.54 -7.67 -2.18
C LEU A 132 8.14 -8.54 -1.07
N ASP A 133 9.45 -8.78 -1.11
CA ASP A 133 10.20 -9.46 -0.04
C ASP A 133 10.22 -8.66 1.26
N LEU A 134 10.31 -7.33 1.17
CA LEU A 134 10.21 -6.46 2.36
C LEU A 134 8.80 -6.48 2.96
N ALA A 135 7.76 -6.57 2.11
CA ALA A 135 6.37 -6.63 2.55
C ALA A 135 6.03 -7.90 3.35
N THR A 136 6.85 -8.96 3.22
CA THR A 136 6.72 -10.19 4.01
C THR A 136 6.83 -9.93 5.52
N SER A 137 7.45 -8.84 5.96
CA SER A 137 7.48 -8.45 7.39
C SER A 137 6.08 -8.18 7.95
N LEU A 138 5.18 -7.54 7.20
CA LEU A 138 3.78 -7.33 7.58
C LEU A 138 2.99 -8.65 7.57
N GLU A 139 3.19 -9.45 6.52
CA GLU A 139 2.58 -10.77 6.39
C GLU A 139 2.92 -11.65 7.60
N ASN A 140 4.22 -11.73 7.95
CA ASN A 140 4.68 -12.50 9.11
C ASN A 140 4.20 -11.92 10.44
N ALA A 141 4.13 -10.59 10.59
CA ALA A 141 3.64 -9.97 11.80
C ALA A 141 2.19 -10.38 12.11
N LEU A 142 1.30 -10.38 11.12
CA LEU A 142 -0.09 -10.78 11.32
C LEU A 142 -0.24 -12.30 11.46
N TYR A 143 0.43 -13.07 10.60
CA TYR A 143 0.28 -14.53 10.57
C TYR A 143 0.88 -15.20 11.82
N ASN A 144 2.06 -14.77 12.27
CA ASN A 144 2.72 -15.38 13.43
C ASN A 144 2.06 -15.02 14.77
N HIS A 145 1.11 -14.06 14.77
CA HIS A 145 0.46 -13.58 15.99
C HIS A 145 -1.06 -13.76 15.97
N ILE A 146 -1.55 -14.79 15.28
CA ILE A 146 -2.99 -15.11 15.20
C ILE A 146 -3.62 -15.28 16.59
N ASP A 147 -2.91 -15.90 17.52
CA ASP A 147 -3.41 -16.07 18.89
C ASP A 147 -3.61 -14.73 19.61
N GLN A 148 -2.70 -13.77 19.39
CA GLN A 148 -2.82 -12.41 19.94
C GLN A 148 -3.97 -11.65 19.27
N LEU A 149 -4.13 -11.78 17.94
CA LEU A 149 -5.28 -11.21 17.23
C LEU A 149 -6.62 -11.73 17.76
N ARG A 150 -6.65 -13.01 18.15
CA ARG A 150 -7.82 -13.65 18.78
C ARG A 150 -8.08 -13.12 20.18
N LEU A 151 -7.03 -12.87 20.97
CA LEU A 151 -7.14 -12.32 22.31
C LEU A 151 -7.58 -10.85 22.33
N ASN A 152 -7.39 -10.10 21.27
CA ASN A 152 -7.78 -8.69 21.15
C ASN A 152 -9.29 -8.44 21.08
N ILE A 153 -10.10 -9.48 20.86
CA ILE A 153 -11.55 -9.37 20.80
C ILE A 153 -12.22 -9.97 22.03
N ASN A 154 -13.49 -9.61 22.23
CA ASN A 154 -14.28 -10.12 23.36
C ASN A 154 -14.30 -11.66 23.38
N PRO A 155 -14.11 -12.31 24.53
CA PRO A 155 -14.05 -13.76 24.67
C PRO A 155 -15.19 -14.55 24.02
N THR A 156 -16.40 -13.98 23.98
CA THR A 156 -17.59 -14.59 23.38
C THR A 156 -17.39 -14.96 21.91
N TYR A 157 -16.59 -14.17 21.17
CA TYR A 157 -16.44 -14.30 19.71
C TYR A 157 -15.12 -14.95 19.28
N ARG A 158 -14.20 -15.25 20.23
CA ARG A 158 -12.87 -15.81 19.96
C ARG A 158 -12.85 -17.18 19.28
N HIS A 159 -13.96 -17.90 19.31
CA HIS A 159 -14.04 -19.24 18.71
C HIS A 159 -13.91 -19.25 17.19
N ASN A 160 -14.18 -18.14 16.50
CA ASN A 160 -14.14 -18.05 15.03
C ASN A 160 -13.80 -16.66 14.49
N SER A 161 -13.32 -15.75 15.30
CA SER A 161 -13.08 -14.36 14.91
C SER A 161 -11.76 -13.82 15.44
N LEU A 162 -11.23 -12.81 14.72
CA LEU A 162 -9.99 -12.11 15.01
C LEU A 162 -10.21 -10.59 14.93
N GLY A 163 -9.34 -9.83 15.58
CA GLY A 163 -9.35 -8.37 15.47
C GLY A 163 -8.02 -7.73 15.86
N ILE A 164 -7.85 -6.47 15.47
CA ILE A 164 -6.74 -5.64 15.91
C ILE A 164 -7.28 -4.26 16.27
N GLY A 165 -6.80 -3.68 17.38
CA GLY A 165 -7.17 -2.33 17.80
C GLY A 165 -6.32 -1.26 17.12
N VAL A 166 -6.49 0.01 17.54
CA VAL A 166 -5.88 1.19 16.89
C VAL A 166 -4.37 1.13 16.88
N ALA A 167 -3.76 0.75 18.01
CA ALA A 167 -2.32 0.66 18.16
C ALA A 167 -1.92 -0.66 18.83
N SER A 168 -0.85 -1.28 18.37
CA SER A 168 -0.32 -2.52 18.91
C SER A 168 1.19 -2.43 19.14
N ASN A 169 1.69 -3.32 20.02
CA ASN A 169 3.10 -3.68 19.98
C ASN A 169 3.42 -4.47 18.70
N LEU A 170 4.67 -4.86 18.52
CA LEU A 170 5.14 -5.61 17.34
C LEU A 170 4.58 -7.04 17.26
N GLU A 171 3.98 -7.55 18.33
CA GLU A 171 3.32 -8.86 18.42
C GLU A 171 1.81 -8.76 18.21
N CYS A 172 1.32 -7.64 17.67
CA CYS A 172 -0.10 -7.40 17.41
C CYS A 172 -1.01 -7.43 18.66
N MET A 173 -0.45 -7.25 19.85
CA MET A 173 -1.26 -7.12 21.08
C MET A 173 -1.80 -5.69 21.21
N THR A 174 -3.10 -5.57 21.35
CA THR A 174 -3.81 -4.29 21.49
C THR A 174 -4.74 -4.32 22.70
N THR A 175 -5.32 -3.18 23.01
CA THR A 175 -6.54 -3.12 23.81
C THR A 175 -7.71 -3.76 23.06
N GLU A 176 -8.79 -4.11 23.73
CA GLU A 176 -9.96 -4.74 23.12
C GLU A 176 -10.49 -3.89 21.93
N VAL A 177 -10.77 -4.57 20.80
CA VAL A 177 -11.27 -3.97 19.57
C VAL A 177 -12.65 -3.29 19.76
N GLY A 178 -13.38 -3.73 20.77
CA GLY A 178 -14.75 -3.27 21.07
C GLY A 178 -15.83 -4.12 20.39
N ILE A 179 -17.06 -3.90 20.81
CA ILE A 179 -18.25 -4.60 20.33
C ILE A 179 -19.10 -3.61 19.56
N PRO A 180 -19.44 -3.85 18.28
CA PRO A 180 -20.38 -3.01 17.52
C PRO A 180 -21.69 -2.73 18.28
N GLY A 181 -22.11 -1.47 18.30
CA GLY A 181 -23.23 -0.99 19.11
C GLY A 181 -22.88 -0.66 20.56
N LYS A 182 -21.62 -0.82 20.98
CA LYS A 182 -21.17 -0.49 22.34
C LYS A 182 -19.88 0.35 22.30
N GLY A 183 -20.00 1.65 22.52
CA GLY A 183 -18.87 2.56 22.57
C GLY A 183 -18.15 2.72 21.21
N LYS A 184 -16.82 2.91 21.25
CA LYS A 184 -15.97 3.16 20.07
C LYS A 184 -15.39 1.85 19.52
N ALA A 185 -16.22 0.95 19.01
CA ALA A 185 -15.75 -0.28 18.37
C ALA A 185 -15.09 0.03 17.01
N GLN A 186 -13.87 -0.47 16.78
CA GLN A 186 -13.11 -0.29 15.55
C GLN A 186 -12.79 -1.66 14.93
N VAL A 187 -13.78 -2.26 14.31
CA VAL A 187 -13.71 -3.66 13.82
C VAL A 187 -13.03 -3.79 12.46
N GLY A 188 -13.03 -2.73 11.65
CA GLY A 188 -12.50 -2.73 10.29
C GLY A 188 -10.97 -2.69 10.17
N LEU A 189 -10.23 -2.52 11.26
CA LEU A 189 -8.78 -2.30 11.17
C LEU A 189 -8.02 -3.56 10.71
N LEU A 190 -8.42 -4.74 11.16
CA LEU A 190 -7.82 -6.00 10.68
C LEU A 190 -8.22 -6.33 9.24
N PRO A 191 -9.49 -6.24 8.81
CA PRO A 191 -9.85 -6.35 7.40
C PRO A 191 -9.06 -5.37 6.50
N TRP A 192 -8.82 -4.14 6.92
CA TRP A 192 -8.00 -3.19 6.17
C TRP A 192 -6.53 -3.62 6.09
N ALA A 193 -5.96 -4.16 7.16
CA ALA A 193 -4.63 -4.78 7.12
C ALA A 193 -4.60 -6.02 6.19
N CYS A 194 -5.66 -6.83 6.17
CA CYS A 194 -5.82 -7.93 5.21
C CYS A 194 -5.86 -7.43 3.75
N HIS A 195 -6.36 -6.23 3.48
CA HIS A 195 -6.28 -5.64 2.15
C HIS A 195 -4.82 -5.41 1.72
N ASN A 196 -3.92 -5.00 2.62
CA ASN A 196 -2.49 -4.93 2.28
C ASN A 196 -1.92 -6.32 1.92
N LEU A 197 -2.31 -7.38 2.66
CA LEU A 197 -1.90 -8.75 2.32
C LEU A 197 -2.50 -9.21 0.98
N TRP A 198 -3.73 -8.80 0.66
CA TRP A 198 -4.35 -9.03 -0.63
C TRP A 198 -3.55 -8.39 -1.76
N LEU A 199 -3.12 -7.14 -1.61
CA LEU A 199 -2.27 -6.48 -2.59
C LEU A 199 -0.93 -7.21 -2.78
N ILE A 200 -0.29 -7.66 -1.68
CA ILE A 200 0.93 -8.47 -1.76
C ILE A 200 0.68 -9.75 -2.54
N TYR A 201 -0.41 -10.46 -2.23
CA TYR A 201 -0.81 -11.67 -2.95
C TYR A 201 -1.06 -11.38 -4.43
N ARG A 202 -1.84 -10.38 -4.77
CA ARG A 202 -2.18 -10.01 -6.15
C ARG A 202 -0.94 -9.66 -6.99
N HIS A 203 0.09 -9.10 -6.37
CA HIS A 203 1.35 -8.79 -7.05
C HIS A 203 2.30 -10.00 -7.11
N LYS A 204 2.17 -10.99 -6.23
CA LYS A 204 2.94 -12.25 -6.25
C LYS A 204 2.26 -13.36 -7.04
N MET A 205 0.95 -13.47 -6.93
CA MET A 205 0.09 -14.58 -7.39
C MET A 205 0.57 -15.94 -6.84
N ASP A 206 0.91 -15.97 -5.55
CA ASP A 206 1.35 -17.15 -4.82
C ASP A 206 0.15 -17.74 -4.06
N ASP A 207 -0.44 -18.80 -4.59
CA ASP A 207 -1.64 -19.43 -4.03
C ASP A 207 -1.40 -20.10 -2.67
N ASP A 208 -0.15 -20.41 -2.30
CA ASP A 208 0.18 -20.92 -0.97
C ASP A 208 0.01 -19.81 0.10
N ILE A 209 0.41 -18.57 -0.22
CA ILE A 209 0.15 -17.41 0.64
C ILE A 209 -1.36 -17.18 0.78
N LEU A 210 -2.09 -17.23 -0.34
CA LEU A 210 -3.54 -17.06 -0.32
C LEU A 210 -4.21 -18.13 0.54
N ARG A 211 -3.90 -19.40 0.32
CA ARG A 211 -4.52 -20.55 1.00
C ARG A 211 -4.22 -20.61 2.48
N ASN A 212 -2.93 -20.45 2.84
CA ASN A 212 -2.45 -20.80 4.16
C ASN A 212 -2.39 -19.60 5.10
N LYS A 213 -2.42 -18.36 4.57
CA LYS A 213 -2.27 -17.14 5.37
C LYS A 213 -3.45 -16.20 5.20
N LEU A 214 -3.67 -15.66 3.99
CA LEU A 214 -4.64 -14.60 3.79
C LEU A 214 -6.09 -15.08 3.95
N PHE A 215 -6.47 -16.18 3.29
CA PHE A 215 -7.85 -16.66 3.32
C PHE A 215 -8.35 -16.96 4.75
N PRO A 216 -7.64 -17.71 5.61
CA PRO A 216 -8.09 -17.94 6.98
C PRO A 216 -8.09 -16.66 7.83
N LEU A 217 -7.09 -15.79 7.69
CA LEU A 217 -7.03 -14.54 8.44
C LEU A 217 -8.18 -13.60 8.08
N LEU A 218 -8.42 -13.40 6.77
CA LEU A 218 -9.52 -12.56 6.28
C LEU A 218 -10.88 -13.15 6.69
N LYS A 219 -11.05 -14.46 6.56
CA LYS A 219 -12.30 -15.13 6.95
C LYS A 219 -12.64 -14.87 8.41
N GLU A 220 -11.71 -15.08 9.34
CA GLU A 220 -11.98 -14.85 10.76
C GLU A 220 -12.11 -13.36 11.10
N SER A 221 -11.48 -12.46 10.36
CA SER A 221 -11.67 -11.01 10.53
C SER A 221 -13.07 -10.56 10.06
N ILE A 222 -13.58 -11.12 8.96
CA ILE A 222 -14.94 -10.86 8.45
C ILE A 222 -16.00 -11.51 9.34
N ASN A 223 -15.73 -12.70 9.90
CA ASN A 223 -16.66 -13.34 10.84
C ASN A 223 -17.01 -12.43 12.03
N TYR A 224 -16.08 -11.58 12.47
CA TYR A 224 -16.39 -10.66 13.57
C TYR A 224 -17.54 -9.71 13.22
N TYR A 225 -17.64 -9.23 12.00
CA TYR A 225 -18.79 -8.44 11.53
C TYR A 225 -20.08 -9.27 11.48
N LEU A 226 -19.99 -10.52 11.01
CA LEU A 226 -21.17 -11.38 10.81
C LEU A 226 -21.95 -11.63 12.09
N HIS A 227 -21.31 -11.59 13.26
CA HIS A 227 -21.98 -11.71 14.57
C HIS A 227 -22.93 -10.55 14.87
N PHE A 228 -22.78 -9.41 14.22
CA PHE A 228 -23.48 -8.18 14.58
C PHE A 228 -24.47 -7.71 13.52
N LEU A 229 -24.40 -8.25 12.31
CA LEU A 229 -25.35 -7.89 11.24
C LEU A 229 -26.79 -8.18 11.67
N LYS A 230 -27.68 -7.21 11.44
CA LYS A 230 -29.11 -7.31 11.73
C LYS A 230 -29.93 -6.95 10.51
N LYS A 231 -30.97 -7.72 10.25
CA LYS A 231 -31.94 -7.40 9.21
C LYS A 231 -32.86 -6.27 9.71
N GLY A 232 -32.90 -5.17 8.96
CA GLY A 232 -33.78 -4.04 9.21
C GLY A 232 -35.20 -4.26 8.69
N GLU A 233 -36.07 -3.30 8.95
CA GLU A 233 -37.47 -3.28 8.46
C GLU A 233 -37.55 -3.12 6.94
N ASP A 234 -36.50 -2.51 6.33
CA ASP A 234 -36.33 -2.38 4.88
C ASP A 234 -35.87 -3.69 4.21
N GLY A 235 -35.66 -4.74 5.00
CA GLY A 235 -35.21 -6.05 4.55
C GLY A 235 -33.71 -6.14 4.28
N LYS A 236 -32.93 -5.07 4.50
CA LYS A 236 -31.47 -5.03 4.33
C LYS A 236 -30.74 -5.44 5.61
N LEU A 237 -29.47 -5.81 5.44
CA LEU A 237 -28.54 -6.06 6.55
C LEU A 237 -27.85 -4.76 6.95
N HIS A 238 -27.89 -4.46 8.24
CA HIS A 238 -27.33 -3.26 8.84
C HIS A 238 -26.25 -3.59 9.86
N LEU A 239 -25.25 -2.73 9.97
CA LEU A 239 -24.24 -2.77 11.03
C LEU A 239 -24.64 -1.85 12.19
N PRO A 240 -24.63 -2.35 13.44
CA PRO A 240 -24.70 -1.47 14.60
C PRO A 240 -23.58 -0.44 14.59
N ALA A 241 -23.73 0.61 15.41
CA ALA A 241 -22.79 1.71 15.45
C ALA A 241 -21.34 1.25 15.69
N THR A 242 -20.43 1.68 14.81
CA THR A 242 -18.98 1.50 14.85
C THR A 242 -18.29 2.84 14.71
N TYR A 243 -17.03 2.91 15.14
CA TYR A 243 -16.25 4.14 15.09
C TYR A 243 -15.49 4.28 13.75
N SER A 244 -15.87 5.26 12.93
CA SER A 244 -15.10 5.63 11.75
C SER A 244 -13.77 6.26 12.16
N PRO A 245 -12.62 5.70 11.78
CA PRO A 245 -11.32 6.28 12.14
C PRO A 245 -11.09 7.67 11.54
N GLU A 246 -10.78 8.66 12.26
CA GLU A 246 -10.91 8.96 13.69
C GLU A 246 -12.02 10.02 13.88
N TYR A 247 -13.18 9.77 13.28
CA TYR A 247 -14.25 10.79 13.17
C TYR A 247 -15.26 10.67 14.31
N ASP A 248 -16.16 9.72 14.21
CA ASP A 248 -17.17 9.48 15.24
C ASP A 248 -17.82 8.09 15.09
N THR A 249 -18.72 7.74 16.01
CA THR A 249 -19.45 6.48 16.06
C THR A 249 -20.82 6.62 15.41
N THR A 250 -21.12 5.79 14.42
CA THR A 250 -22.40 5.80 13.70
C THR A 250 -22.80 4.41 13.24
N GLU A 251 -24.12 4.18 13.07
CA GLU A 251 -24.64 3.00 12.39
C GLU A 251 -24.26 3.03 10.91
N ASP A 252 -24.17 1.84 10.30
CA ASP A 252 -23.84 1.68 8.88
C ASP A 252 -22.65 2.56 8.45
N CYS A 253 -21.60 2.51 9.24
CA CYS A 253 -20.39 3.28 8.98
C CYS A 253 -19.78 2.91 7.62
N ASN A 254 -19.60 3.88 6.72
CA ASN A 254 -19.08 3.65 5.37
C ASN A 254 -17.70 2.98 5.35
N PHE A 255 -16.87 3.25 6.36
CA PHE A 255 -15.60 2.56 6.57
C PHE A 255 -15.79 1.05 6.68
N ASP A 256 -16.69 0.61 7.54
CA ASP A 256 -16.92 -0.80 7.82
C ASP A 256 -17.74 -1.47 6.71
N LEU A 257 -18.75 -0.77 6.14
CA LEU A 257 -19.52 -1.29 5.00
C LEU A 257 -18.62 -1.58 3.79
N ALA A 258 -17.63 -0.71 3.53
CA ALA A 258 -16.67 -0.90 2.44
C ALA A 258 -15.79 -2.14 2.68
N LEU A 259 -15.24 -2.28 3.87
CA LEU A 259 -14.37 -3.41 4.22
C LEU A 259 -15.12 -4.74 4.28
N LEU A 260 -16.35 -4.74 4.76
CA LEU A 260 -17.21 -5.93 4.78
C LEU A 260 -17.55 -6.40 3.35
N ARG A 261 -17.95 -5.48 2.44
CA ARG A 261 -18.20 -5.82 1.04
C ARG A 261 -16.94 -6.36 0.38
N TRP A 262 -15.83 -5.64 0.48
CA TRP A 262 -14.56 -6.04 -0.07
C TRP A 262 -14.15 -7.43 0.46
N GLY A 263 -14.26 -7.65 1.77
CA GLY A 263 -13.88 -8.91 2.40
C GLY A 263 -14.71 -10.09 1.92
N CYS A 264 -16.05 -9.94 1.83
CA CYS A 264 -16.92 -10.99 1.30
C CYS A 264 -16.64 -11.30 -0.19
N GLN A 265 -16.41 -10.28 -1.03
CA GLN A 265 -16.03 -10.46 -2.44
C GLN A 265 -14.70 -11.21 -2.55
N THR A 266 -13.69 -10.77 -1.80
CA THR A 266 -12.34 -11.37 -1.80
C THR A 266 -12.35 -12.81 -1.29
N LEU A 267 -13.17 -13.14 -0.29
CA LEU A 267 -13.33 -14.51 0.21
C LEU A 267 -13.96 -15.42 -0.84
N LEU A 268 -15.00 -14.96 -1.55
CA LEU A 268 -15.62 -15.72 -2.64
C LEU A 268 -14.65 -15.93 -3.82
N GLU A 269 -13.94 -14.87 -4.23
CA GLU A 269 -12.92 -14.95 -5.29
C GLU A 269 -11.80 -15.92 -4.90
N SER A 270 -11.32 -15.84 -3.66
CA SER A 270 -10.28 -16.73 -3.14
C SER A 270 -10.75 -18.18 -3.05
N ALA A 271 -11.96 -18.42 -2.57
CA ALA A 271 -12.53 -19.76 -2.50
C ALA A 271 -12.67 -20.39 -3.90
N GLN A 272 -13.13 -19.60 -4.88
CA GLN A 272 -13.21 -20.05 -6.27
C GLN A 272 -11.83 -20.40 -6.83
N ARG A 273 -10.84 -19.51 -6.68
CA ARG A 273 -9.48 -19.74 -7.16
C ARG A 273 -8.82 -20.96 -6.52
N LEU A 274 -9.02 -21.15 -5.24
CA LEU A 274 -8.43 -22.25 -4.47
C LEU A 274 -9.24 -23.55 -4.53
N ASN A 275 -10.40 -23.54 -5.19
CA ASN A 275 -11.38 -24.62 -5.21
C ASN A 275 -11.76 -25.07 -3.78
N ILE A 276 -12.04 -24.12 -2.91
CA ILE A 276 -12.48 -24.37 -1.52
C ILE A 276 -14.01 -24.29 -1.44
N GLN A 277 -14.64 -25.35 -0.93
CA GLN A 277 -16.04 -25.36 -0.56
C GLN A 277 -16.19 -24.89 0.89
N ASP A 278 -16.36 -23.56 1.09
CA ASP A 278 -16.48 -23.00 2.43
C ASP A 278 -17.95 -22.95 2.88
N PRO A 279 -18.27 -23.39 4.11
CA PRO A 279 -19.65 -23.38 4.62
C PRO A 279 -20.27 -21.97 4.74
N LEU A 280 -19.44 -20.92 4.77
CA LEU A 280 -19.91 -19.53 4.86
C LEU A 280 -20.09 -18.87 3.47
N ALA A 281 -19.82 -19.57 2.37
CA ALA A 281 -19.91 -18.99 1.03
C ALA A 281 -21.31 -18.38 0.75
N GLU A 282 -22.38 -19.06 1.14
CA GLU A 282 -23.75 -18.56 0.99
C GLU A 282 -24.01 -17.33 1.90
N THR A 283 -23.44 -17.30 3.09
CA THR A 283 -23.52 -16.12 3.98
C THR A 283 -22.83 -14.91 3.35
N TRP A 284 -21.64 -15.07 2.76
CA TRP A 284 -20.94 -13.97 2.08
C TRP A 284 -21.73 -13.46 0.86
N LYS A 285 -22.38 -14.35 0.10
CA LYS A 285 -23.29 -13.96 -1.01
C LYS A 285 -24.48 -13.18 -0.50
N ASP A 286 -25.12 -13.65 0.59
CA ASP A 286 -26.25 -12.97 1.22
C ASP A 286 -25.87 -11.55 1.68
N VAL A 287 -24.70 -11.40 2.33
CA VAL A 287 -24.17 -10.08 2.70
C VAL A 287 -24.02 -9.19 1.47
N LEU A 288 -23.40 -9.67 0.40
CA LEU A 288 -23.20 -8.85 -0.81
C LEU A 288 -24.51 -8.42 -1.46
N GLN A 289 -25.53 -9.27 -1.43
CA GLN A 289 -26.83 -8.99 -2.01
C GLN A 289 -27.70 -8.08 -1.13
N ASN A 290 -27.62 -8.24 0.18
CA ASN A 290 -28.57 -7.65 1.12
C ASN A 290 -27.99 -6.58 2.04
N LEU A 291 -26.66 -6.36 2.08
CA LEU A 291 -26.06 -5.29 2.89
C LEU A 291 -26.61 -3.93 2.43
N THR A 292 -26.96 -3.07 3.39
CA THR A 292 -27.47 -1.72 3.12
C THR A 292 -26.56 -0.95 2.17
N PRO A 293 -27.07 -0.12 1.23
CA PRO A 293 -26.24 0.76 0.40
C PRO A 293 -25.34 1.67 1.23
N TYR A 294 -24.31 2.24 0.61
CA TYR A 294 -23.48 3.25 1.26
C TYR A 294 -24.32 4.49 1.61
N PRO A 295 -24.37 4.94 2.87
CA PRO A 295 -24.94 6.23 3.21
C PRO A 295 -24.30 7.37 2.40
N MET A 296 -25.14 8.13 1.68
CA MET A 296 -24.70 9.24 0.83
C MET A 296 -25.78 10.31 0.73
N ASP A 297 -25.36 11.55 0.39
CA ASP A 297 -26.25 12.68 0.11
C ASP A 297 -25.82 13.37 -1.20
N GLU A 298 -26.33 14.56 -1.47
CA GLU A 298 -25.99 15.36 -2.65
C GLU A 298 -24.52 15.79 -2.72
N LYS A 299 -23.77 15.70 -1.60
CA LYS A 299 -22.34 16.04 -1.48
C LYS A 299 -21.43 14.82 -1.59
N GLY A 300 -22.00 13.62 -1.67
CA GLY A 300 -21.29 12.36 -1.78
C GLY A 300 -21.42 11.45 -0.55
N LEU A 301 -20.38 10.65 -0.29
CA LEU A 301 -20.39 9.66 0.79
C LEU A 301 -20.39 10.32 2.18
N LEU A 302 -21.30 9.85 3.05
CA LEU A 302 -21.37 10.23 4.46
C LEU A 302 -20.34 9.45 5.29
N ILE A 303 -20.18 9.78 6.56
CA ILE A 303 -19.42 8.96 7.53
C ILE A 303 -20.16 7.63 7.78
N GLY A 304 -21.47 7.69 7.93
CA GLY A 304 -22.39 6.57 8.07
C GLY A 304 -23.81 7.06 8.08
N LYS A 305 -24.74 6.24 8.54
CA LYS A 305 -26.18 6.55 8.56
C LYS A 305 -26.44 7.87 9.31
N ASP A 306 -27.11 8.81 8.63
CA ASP A 306 -27.49 10.13 9.17
C ASP A 306 -26.33 10.98 9.70
N MET A 307 -25.07 10.61 9.38
CA MET A 307 -23.88 11.33 9.84
C MET A 307 -23.06 11.87 8.66
N PRO A 308 -23.25 13.15 8.29
CA PRO A 308 -22.44 13.78 7.24
C PRO A 308 -21.03 14.12 7.72
N TYR A 309 -20.12 14.37 6.76
CA TYR A 309 -18.80 14.97 7.06
C TYR A 309 -18.97 16.44 7.46
N ALA A 310 -19.37 16.66 8.71
CA ALA A 310 -19.79 17.98 9.22
C ALA A 310 -18.62 18.90 9.58
N PHE A 311 -17.50 18.36 10.09
CA PHE A 311 -16.31 19.10 10.49
C PHE A 311 -15.06 18.58 9.79
N SER A 312 -14.03 19.43 9.71
CA SER A 312 -12.75 19.08 9.08
C SER A 312 -12.06 17.96 9.83
N HIS A 313 -11.67 16.93 9.11
CA HIS A 313 -10.87 15.84 9.65
C HIS A 313 -9.85 15.33 8.62
N ARG A 314 -8.70 14.89 9.11
CA ARG A 314 -7.58 14.50 8.25
C ARG A 314 -7.74 13.12 7.59
N HIS A 315 -8.44 12.18 8.23
CA HIS A 315 -8.69 10.84 7.68
C HIS A 315 -9.76 10.86 6.59
N TYR A 316 -9.64 9.93 5.66
CA TYR A 316 -10.61 9.68 4.58
C TYR A 316 -11.27 8.29 4.69
N SER A 317 -11.45 7.82 5.93
CA SER A 317 -12.01 6.49 6.23
C SER A 317 -13.35 6.24 5.53
N HIS A 318 -14.22 7.25 5.45
CA HIS A 318 -15.51 7.16 4.74
C HIS A 318 -15.38 7.01 3.21
N LEU A 319 -14.18 7.24 2.64
CA LEU A 319 -13.89 7.12 1.21
C LEU A 319 -13.16 5.82 0.83
N LEU A 320 -13.02 4.85 1.76
CA LEU A 320 -12.30 3.61 1.47
C LEU A 320 -12.91 2.81 0.32
N ALA A 321 -14.22 2.88 0.13
CA ALA A 321 -14.89 2.25 -1.01
C ALA A 321 -14.38 2.79 -2.37
N ILE A 322 -13.87 4.03 -2.39
CA ILE A 322 -13.24 4.65 -3.57
C ILE A 322 -11.77 4.25 -3.65
N TYR A 323 -11.00 4.50 -2.59
CA TYR A 323 -9.56 4.22 -2.50
C TYR A 323 -9.17 3.78 -1.08
N PRO A 324 -8.51 2.65 -0.89
CA PRO A 324 -7.86 1.82 -1.92
C PRO A 324 -8.70 0.61 -2.42
N LEU A 325 -9.97 0.49 -2.06
CA LEU A 325 -10.77 -0.70 -2.32
C LEU A 325 -11.39 -0.74 -3.72
N TYR A 326 -11.51 0.38 -4.41
CA TYR A 326 -12.08 0.51 -5.78
C TYR A 326 -13.45 -0.14 -5.96
N LEU A 327 -14.27 -0.22 -4.90
CA LEU A 327 -15.66 -0.70 -4.96
C LEU A 327 -16.58 0.31 -5.63
N ILE A 328 -16.26 1.59 -5.50
CA ILE A 328 -16.81 2.71 -6.25
C ILE A 328 -15.69 3.21 -7.16
N ASN A 329 -15.85 3.12 -8.48
CA ASN A 329 -14.77 3.38 -9.42
C ASN A 329 -15.27 3.92 -10.76
N LYS A 330 -14.38 4.56 -11.52
CA LYS A 330 -14.69 5.27 -12.78
C LYS A 330 -15.26 4.40 -13.92
N GLU A 331 -15.24 3.08 -13.81
CA GLU A 331 -15.75 2.17 -14.83
C GLU A 331 -17.23 1.84 -14.64
N GLN A 332 -17.82 2.26 -13.51
CA GLN A 332 -19.23 2.07 -13.22
C GLN A 332 -20.00 3.39 -13.52
N PRO A 333 -21.19 3.28 -14.13
CA PRO A 333 -22.01 4.46 -14.43
C PRO A 333 -22.38 5.25 -13.16
N GLY A 334 -22.15 6.56 -13.18
CA GLY A 334 -22.47 7.47 -12.08
C GLY A 334 -21.41 7.56 -10.97
N ASP A 335 -20.47 6.63 -10.88
CA ASP A 335 -19.49 6.61 -9.79
C ASP A 335 -18.49 7.77 -9.88
N ILE A 336 -18.13 8.23 -11.07
CA ILE A 336 -17.24 9.41 -11.24
C ILE A 336 -17.81 10.62 -10.51
N GLU A 337 -19.09 10.91 -10.66
CA GLU A 337 -19.76 12.04 -10.00
C GLU A 337 -19.73 11.88 -8.48
N THR A 338 -20.01 10.66 -7.97
CA THR A 338 -19.94 10.34 -6.55
C THR A 338 -18.53 10.55 -5.99
N ILE A 339 -17.49 10.10 -6.72
CA ILE A 339 -16.09 10.26 -6.33
C ILE A 339 -15.71 11.75 -6.28
N GLU A 340 -16.06 12.50 -7.34
CA GLU A 340 -15.74 13.93 -7.43
C GLU A 340 -16.41 14.74 -6.33
N LYS A 341 -17.70 14.52 -6.07
CA LYS A 341 -18.44 15.19 -5.01
C LYS A 341 -17.86 14.86 -3.63
N SER A 342 -17.62 13.58 -3.35
CA SER A 342 -17.07 13.14 -2.07
C SER A 342 -15.68 13.72 -1.81
N LEU A 343 -14.80 13.69 -2.81
CA LEU A 343 -13.45 14.26 -2.71
C LEU A 343 -13.50 15.79 -2.53
N ALA A 344 -14.30 16.48 -3.33
CA ALA A 344 -14.45 17.94 -3.26
C ALA A 344 -15.01 18.35 -1.88
N PHE A 345 -16.02 17.64 -1.37
CA PHE A 345 -16.60 17.94 -0.07
C PHE A 345 -15.62 17.69 1.07
N TRP A 346 -14.89 16.57 1.08
CA TRP A 346 -13.84 16.32 2.05
C TRP A 346 -12.78 17.43 2.03
N GLN A 347 -12.27 17.81 0.85
CA GLN A 347 -11.24 18.85 0.68
C GLN A 347 -11.74 20.29 0.92
N SER A 348 -13.06 20.53 0.90
CA SER A 348 -13.64 21.85 1.15
C SER A 348 -13.47 22.33 2.60
N LYS A 349 -13.10 21.45 3.52
CA LYS A 349 -12.91 21.74 4.95
C LYS A 349 -11.42 21.63 5.33
N PRO A 350 -10.56 22.63 5.02
CA PRO A 350 -9.10 22.49 5.04
C PRO A 350 -8.46 22.55 6.43
N LYS A 351 -9.19 22.92 7.50
CA LYS A 351 -8.63 23.26 8.82
C LYS A 351 -7.79 22.15 9.44
N ALA A 352 -8.24 20.89 9.34
CA ALA A 352 -7.58 19.72 9.91
C ALA A 352 -6.95 18.81 8.86
N LEU A 353 -6.90 19.22 7.57
CA LEU A 353 -6.25 18.42 6.55
C LEU A 353 -4.72 18.46 6.72
N LEU A 354 -4.09 17.31 6.67
CA LEU A 354 -2.65 17.11 6.88
C LEU A 354 -2.00 16.39 5.70
N GLY A 355 -0.76 15.91 5.86
CA GLY A 355 0.01 15.33 4.78
C GLY A 355 -0.65 14.12 4.12
N TYR A 356 -1.16 13.17 4.89
CA TYR A 356 -1.84 12.00 4.30
C TYR A 356 -3.23 12.32 3.73
N SER A 357 -3.84 13.46 4.10
CA SER A 357 -4.99 13.98 3.35
C SER A 357 -4.58 14.39 1.94
N CYS A 358 -3.36 14.89 1.75
CA CYS A 358 -2.83 15.20 0.43
C CYS A 358 -2.54 13.94 -0.40
N THR A 359 -1.91 12.93 0.21
CA THR A 359 -1.61 11.67 -0.52
C THR A 359 -2.89 10.91 -0.87
N GLY A 360 -3.85 10.81 0.05
CA GLY A 360 -5.16 10.21 -0.21
C GLY A 360 -5.92 10.93 -1.33
N ALA A 361 -5.98 12.26 -1.30
CA ALA A 361 -6.62 13.05 -2.36
C ALA A 361 -5.91 12.91 -3.72
N SER A 362 -4.56 12.83 -3.72
CA SER A 362 -3.78 12.56 -4.93
C SER A 362 -4.10 11.19 -5.53
N SER A 363 -4.15 10.15 -4.73
CA SER A 363 -4.46 8.79 -5.18
C SER A 363 -5.92 8.64 -5.65
N ILE A 364 -6.89 9.27 -4.96
CA ILE A 364 -8.29 9.33 -5.41
C ILE A 364 -8.41 10.07 -6.74
N SER A 365 -7.72 11.21 -6.91
CA SER A 365 -7.70 11.94 -8.18
C SER A 365 -7.07 11.10 -9.30
N SER A 366 -6.01 10.34 -8.98
CA SER A 366 -5.37 9.42 -9.93
C SER A 366 -6.30 8.28 -10.35
N ALA A 367 -7.12 7.75 -9.45
CA ALA A 367 -8.08 6.68 -9.74
C ALA A 367 -9.10 7.07 -10.82
N ILE A 368 -9.45 8.35 -10.90
CA ILE A 368 -10.36 8.89 -11.94
C ILE A 368 -9.64 9.59 -13.10
N GLY A 369 -8.30 9.52 -13.17
CA GLY A 369 -7.51 10.04 -14.29
C GLY A 369 -7.20 11.54 -14.22
N LYS A 370 -7.45 12.22 -13.08
CA LYS A 370 -7.19 13.66 -12.89
C LYS A 370 -5.75 13.94 -12.46
N GLY A 371 -4.78 13.77 -13.39
CA GLY A 371 -3.35 13.92 -13.12
C GLY A 371 -2.94 15.30 -12.63
N ASN A 372 -3.54 16.38 -13.14
CA ASN A 372 -3.23 17.75 -12.66
C ASN A 372 -3.66 17.96 -11.20
N ASP A 373 -4.82 17.43 -10.81
CA ASP A 373 -5.30 17.50 -9.43
C ASP A 373 -4.42 16.64 -8.52
N ALA A 374 -4.07 15.43 -8.95
CA ALA A 374 -3.17 14.55 -8.23
C ALA A 374 -1.81 15.23 -7.94
N LEU A 375 -1.20 15.86 -8.95
CA LEU A 375 0.04 16.63 -8.80
C LEU A 375 -0.14 17.84 -7.87
N SER A 376 -1.28 18.54 -7.94
CA SER A 376 -1.58 19.67 -7.06
C SER A 376 -1.59 19.26 -5.59
N TYR A 377 -2.20 18.12 -5.26
CA TYR A 377 -2.20 17.58 -3.89
C TYR A 377 -0.79 17.15 -3.44
N LEU A 378 -0.01 16.51 -4.30
CA LEU A 378 1.39 16.21 -3.99
C LEU A 378 2.21 17.50 -3.76
N ASN A 379 2.00 18.56 -4.54
CA ASN A 379 2.66 19.83 -4.32
C ASN A 379 2.34 20.46 -2.95
N LYS A 380 1.10 20.29 -2.46
CA LYS A 380 0.73 20.69 -1.09
C LYS A 380 1.49 19.88 -0.03
N LEU A 381 1.63 18.56 -0.22
CA LEU A 381 2.44 17.71 0.65
C LEU A 381 3.87 18.23 0.74
N PHE A 382 4.51 18.44 -0.42
CA PHE A 382 5.92 18.88 -0.51
C PHE A 382 6.15 20.25 0.09
N GLY A 383 5.26 21.19 -0.18
CA GLY A 383 5.42 22.59 0.27
C GLY A 383 5.14 22.81 1.76
N LYS A 384 4.30 21.96 2.38
CA LYS A 384 3.80 22.23 3.74
C LYS A 384 4.19 21.18 4.77
N PHE A 385 4.21 19.90 4.40
CA PHE A 385 4.20 18.81 5.36
C PHE A 385 5.48 17.96 5.42
N LEU A 386 6.45 18.20 4.53
CA LEU A 386 7.72 17.48 4.53
C LEU A 386 8.86 18.32 5.12
N SER A 387 9.74 17.66 5.86
CA SER A 387 11.04 18.21 6.27
C SER A 387 12.06 18.08 5.14
N THR A 388 13.25 18.67 5.30
CA THR A 388 14.38 18.53 4.36
C THR A 388 14.89 17.10 4.26
N THR A 389 14.59 16.23 5.26
CA THR A 389 14.88 14.80 5.27
C THR A 389 13.72 13.97 4.72
N THR A 390 12.70 14.61 4.17
CA THR A 390 11.44 14.00 3.71
C THR A 390 10.63 13.28 4.79
N MET A 391 10.94 13.51 6.08
CA MET A 391 10.06 13.05 7.17
C MET A 391 8.81 13.91 7.24
N TYR A 392 7.70 13.32 7.65
CA TYR A 392 6.42 14.00 7.79
C TYR A 392 6.39 14.85 9.08
N LYS A 393 5.85 16.06 8.95
CA LYS A 393 5.73 17.04 10.05
C LYS A 393 4.28 17.08 10.56
N GLU A 394 3.87 16.12 11.32
CA GLU A 394 2.60 16.23 12.07
C GLU A 394 2.89 16.63 13.51
N SER A 395 2.83 15.69 14.44
CA SER A 395 3.14 15.91 15.85
C SER A 395 4.46 15.25 16.26
N GLY A 396 5.34 15.06 15.35
CA GLY A 396 6.64 14.40 15.43
C GLY A 396 6.99 13.82 14.07
N PRO A 397 8.26 13.58 13.76
CA PRO A 397 8.62 13.01 12.48
C PRO A 397 8.19 11.53 12.41
N VAL A 398 7.40 11.21 11.38
CA VAL A 398 6.93 9.86 11.03
C VAL A 398 7.14 9.59 9.55
N ILE A 399 7.04 8.34 9.10
CA ILE A 399 7.43 7.95 7.73
C ILE A 399 6.28 7.49 6.83
N GLU A 400 5.13 7.12 7.35
CA GLU A 400 4.03 6.52 6.57
C GLU A 400 3.47 7.47 5.50
N THR A 401 3.31 8.75 5.81
CA THR A 401 2.79 9.74 4.88
C THR A 401 3.72 9.97 3.68
N PRO A 402 5.03 10.18 3.83
CA PRO A 402 5.95 10.20 2.70
C PRO A 402 5.93 8.89 1.89
N LEU A 403 5.82 7.74 2.53
CA LEU A 403 5.74 6.44 1.85
C LEU A 403 4.46 6.32 1.02
N SER A 404 3.31 6.79 1.55
CA SER A 404 2.08 6.88 0.75
C SER A 404 2.19 7.91 -0.39
N GLY A 405 3.02 8.95 -0.24
CA GLY A 405 3.33 9.87 -1.34
C GLY A 405 4.08 9.20 -2.49
N ALA A 406 4.96 8.23 -2.21
CA ALA A 406 5.57 7.39 -3.24
C ALA A 406 4.53 6.51 -3.93
N GLN A 407 3.56 5.95 -3.18
CA GLN A 407 2.42 5.23 -3.78
C GLN A 407 1.56 6.14 -4.66
N SER A 408 1.29 7.39 -4.24
CA SER A 408 0.56 8.33 -5.09
C SER A 408 1.26 8.60 -6.43
N ILE A 409 2.61 8.59 -6.45
CA ILE A 409 3.37 8.66 -7.72
C ILE A 409 3.12 7.39 -8.55
N HIS A 410 3.14 6.19 -7.95
CA HIS A 410 2.79 4.97 -8.68
C HIS A 410 1.39 5.04 -9.27
N ASP A 411 0.39 5.51 -8.51
CA ASP A 411 -1.00 5.61 -8.95
C ASP A 411 -1.19 6.56 -10.16
N MET A 412 -0.30 7.55 -10.31
CA MET A 412 -0.26 8.41 -11.49
C MET A 412 0.34 7.70 -12.71
N LEU A 413 1.34 6.84 -12.49
CA LEU A 413 2.12 6.19 -13.56
C LEU A 413 1.51 4.89 -14.05
N LEU A 414 0.99 4.06 -13.14
CA LEU A 414 0.54 2.69 -13.42
C LEU A 414 -0.49 2.25 -12.39
N GLN A 415 -1.63 1.76 -12.87
CA GLN A 415 -2.68 1.18 -12.02
C GLN A 415 -3.04 -0.21 -12.52
N SER A 416 -3.44 -1.11 -11.61
CA SER A 416 -3.79 -2.50 -11.96
C SER A 416 -5.04 -3.06 -11.28
N TRP A 417 -5.80 -2.24 -10.57
CA TRP A 417 -7.04 -2.66 -9.92
C TRP A 417 -8.10 -3.16 -10.92
N GLY A 418 -8.95 -4.07 -10.45
CA GLY A 418 -10.01 -4.66 -11.26
C GLY A 418 -9.51 -5.56 -12.39
N GLY A 419 -8.30 -6.14 -12.24
CA GLY A 419 -7.71 -7.06 -13.24
C GLY A 419 -7.26 -6.38 -14.53
N LYS A 420 -7.12 -5.05 -14.56
CA LYS A 420 -6.79 -4.26 -15.75
C LYS A 420 -5.58 -3.36 -15.51
N ILE A 421 -4.53 -3.55 -16.32
CA ILE A 421 -3.30 -2.74 -16.28
C ILE A 421 -3.54 -1.45 -17.06
N ARG A 422 -3.44 -0.29 -16.40
CA ARG A 422 -3.64 1.04 -17.00
C ARG A 422 -2.31 1.77 -17.07
N ILE A 423 -1.84 2.03 -18.29
CA ILE A 423 -0.56 2.69 -18.56
C ILE A 423 -0.76 4.20 -18.56
N PHE A 424 0.02 4.91 -17.74
CA PHE A 424 -0.04 6.36 -17.60
C PHE A 424 -1.45 6.92 -17.34
N PRO A 425 -2.21 6.37 -16.37
CA PRO A 425 -3.64 6.64 -16.20
C PRO A 425 -3.95 8.07 -15.74
N ALA A 426 -3.00 8.76 -15.09
CA ALA A 426 -3.23 10.07 -14.47
C ALA A 426 -1.99 10.98 -14.53
N ILE A 427 -1.47 11.18 -15.75
CA ILE A 427 -0.30 12.02 -15.97
C ILE A 427 -0.71 13.49 -16.04
N PRO A 428 -0.08 14.39 -15.25
CA PRO A 428 -0.33 15.83 -15.36
C PRO A 428 0.24 16.39 -16.67
N ASP A 429 -0.37 17.47 -17.17
CA ASP A 429 0.03 18.13 -18.41
C ASP A 429 1.49 18.58 -18.43
N ALA A 430 2.04 18.90 -17.25
CA ALA A 430 3.45 19.30 -17.10
C ALA A 430 4.43 18.16 -17.33
N TRP A 431 4.01 16.89 -17.18
CA TRP A 431 4.89 15.73 -17.30
C TRP A 431 4.83 15.15 -18.72
N LYS A 432 5.50 15.79 -19.67
CA LYS A 432 5.53 15.35 -21.08
C LYS A 432 6.41 14.11 -21.29
N ASP A 433 7.48 14.01 -20.54
CA ASP A 433 8.46 12.92 -20.63
C ASP A 433 8.53 12.18 -19.32
N ILE A 434 8.30 10.87 -19.35
CA ILE A 434 8.31 9.98 -18.20
C ILE A 434 8.75 8.61 -18.67
N THR A 435 9.54 7.93 -17.85
CA THR A 435 9.88 6.54 -18.11
C THR A 435 9.86 5.75 -16.80
N TYR A 436 9.34 4.53 -16.86
CA TYR A 436 9.48 3.57 -15.77
C TYR A 436 9.81 2.19 -16.31
N SER A 437 10.47 1.38 -15.49
CA SER A 437 10.87 0.02 -15.84
C SER A 437 10.60 -0.93 -14.68
N GLY A 438 10.07 -2.11 -15.01
CA GLY A 438 9.91 -3.19 -14.06
C GLY A 438 8.95 -2.94 -12.92
N LEU A 439 8.05 -1.94 -13.02
CA LEU A 439 6.97 -1.78 -12.04
C LEU A 439 6.08 -3.01 -12.01
N ARG A 440 5.71 -3.44 -10.80
CA ARG A 440 4.89 -4.62 -10.58
C ARG A 440 3.41 -4.27 -10.59
N THR A 441 2.57 -5.19 -11.10
CA THR A 441 1.11 -5.04 -11.08
C THR A 441 0.42 -6.27 -10.52
N GLU A 442 -0.85 -6.14 -10.19
CA GLU A 442 -1.72 -7.27 -9.94
C GLU A 442 -1.67 -8.24 -11.13
N GLY A 443 -1.85 -9.55 -10.85
CA GLY A 443 -1.63 -10.61 -11.83
C GLY A 443 -0.15 -10.97 -12.04
N ALA A 444 0.73 -10.41 -11.20
CA ALA A 444 2.18 -10.64 -11.23
C ALA A 444 2.83 -10.30 -12.58
N PHE A 445 2.50 -9.15 -13.16
CA PHE A 445 3.20 -8.65 -14.34
C PHE A 445 4.30 -7.66 -13.95
N LYS A 446 5.38 -7.63 -14.74
CA LYS A 446 6.36 -6.54 -14.75
C LYS A 446 6.09 -5.65 -15.96
N VAL A 447 5.97 -4.36 -15.72
CA VAL A 447 5.59 -3.40 -16.75
C VAL A 447 6.66 -2.31 -16.85
N SER A 448 7.08 -2.04 -18.07
CA SER A 448 7.95 -0.92 -18.41
C SER A 448 7.30 -0.09 -19.49
N ALA A 449 7.39 1.23 -19.43
CA ALA A 449 6.85 2.12 -20.45
C ALA A 449 7.61 3.43 -20.52
N SER A 450 7.61 4.03 -21.71
CA SER A 450 8.22 5.33 -21.97
C SER A 450 7.20 6.25 -22.63
N ARG A 451 7.14 7.49 -22.16
CA ARG A 451 6.34 8.58 -22.69
C ARG A 451 7.25 9.74 -23.05
N LYS A 452 7.14 10.27 -24.27
CA LYS A 452 7.89 11.42 -24.75
C LYS A 452 6.96 12.41 -25.44
N LYS A 453 7.15 13.70 -25.19
CA LYS A 453 6.31 14.78 -25.75
C LYS A 453 4.81 14.54 -25.55
N GLY A 454 4.45 13.95 -24.41
CA GLY A 454 3.07 13.67 -24.06
C GLY A 454 2.41 12.47 -24.75
N LYS A 455 3.18 11.58 -25.38
CA LYS A 455 2.67 10.37 -26.05
C LYS A 455 3.45 9.14 -25.59
N THR A 456 2.75 8.04 -25.36
CA THR A 456 3.38 6.75 -25.05
C THR A 456 4.11 6.23 -26.28
N GLN A 457 5.40 5.96 -26.13
CA GLN A 457 6.28 5.51 -27.21
C GLN A 457 6.29 4.00 -27.31
N PHE A 458 6.38 3.33 -26.17
CA PHE A 458 6.32 1.88 -26.07
C PHE A 458 5.89 1.42 -24.68
N ILE A 459 5.46 0.16 -24.63
CA ILE A 459 5.15 -0.57 -23.41
C ILE A 459 5.81 -1.95 -23.54
N HIS A 460 6.39 -2.44 -22.47
CA HIS A 460 6.89 -3.80 -22.35
C HIS A 460 6.26 -4.46 -21.14
N ILE A 461 5.67 -5.64 -21.32
CA ILE A 461 5.01 -6.41 -20.26
C ILE A 461 5.59 -7.81 -20.23
N LYS A 462 6.00 -8.25 -19.05
CA LYS A 462 6.40 -9.62 -18.77
C LYS A 462 5.42 -10.26 -17.81
N SER A 463 4.87 -11.42 -18.17
CA SER A 463 4.00 -12.22 -17.31
C SER A 463 4.83 -13.15 -16.43
N LEU A 464 4.65 -13.09 -15.11
CA LEU A 464 5.36 -13.96 -14.17
C LEU A 464 4.49 -15.12 -13.66
N ALA A 465 3.16 -15.02 -13.77
CA ALA A 465 2.24 -16.03 -13.27
C ALA A 465 1.35 -16.66 -14.36
N GLY A 466 1.18 -15.99 -15.52
CA GLY A 466 0.28 -16.46 -16.57
C GLY A 466 -1.18 -16.06 -16.35
N GLU A 467 -1.42 -15.05 -15.53
CA GLU A 467 -2.77 -14.48 -15.32
C GLU A 467 -3.27 -13.76 -16.58
N PRO A 468 -4.59 -13.56 -16.74
CA PRO A 468 -5.14 -12.81 -17.87
C PRO A 468 -4.53 -11.41 -17.96
N CYS A 469 -3.92 -11.09 -19.11
CA CYS A 469 -3.28 -9.80 -19.36
C CYS A 469 -4.26 -8.85 -20.07
N ILE A 470 -4.89 -7.96 -19.33
CA ILE A 470 -5.78 -6.92 -19.87
C ILE A 470 -5.10 -5.57 -19.66
N ILE A 471 -4.89 -4.82 -20.75
CA ILE A 471 -4.17 -3.55 -20.75
C ILE A 471 -4.99 -2.44 -21.37
N THR A 472 -4.97 -1.25 -20.76
CA THR A 472 -5.47 0.01 -21.33
C THR A 472 -4.30 0.95 -21.59
N THR A 473 -4.23 1.53 -22.79
CA THR A 473 -3.15 2.44 -23.24
C THR A 473 -3.68 3.58 -24.08
N ASP A 474 -2.93 4.69 -24.18
CA ASP A 474 -3.20 5.81 -25.09
C ASP A 474 -2.58 5.61 -26.49
N ILE A 475 -1.91 4.49 -26.73
CA ILE A 475 -1.37 4.17 -28.05
C ILE A 475 -2.52 3.86 -29.02
N VAL A 476 -2.62 4.66 -30.09
CA VAL A 476 -3.61 4.45 -31.16
C VAL A 476 -3.09 3.40 -32.13
N ASN A 477 -3.94 2.40 -32.47
CA ASN A 477 -3.57 1.29 -33.35
C ASN A 477 -2.26 0.60 -32.93
N PRO A 478 -2.18 0.06 -31.70
CA PRO A 478 -0.96 -0.58 -31.20
C PRO A 478 -0.62 -1.83 -32.01
N ILE A 479 0.67 -2.08 -32.18
CA ILE A 479 1.20 -3.37 -32.62
C ILE A 479 1.81 -4.11 -31.44
N PHE A 480 1.65 -5.42 -31.44
CA PHE A 480 2.09 -6.32 -30.37
C PHE A 480 3.16 -7.25 -30.94
N LYS A 481 4.35 -7.23 -30.39
CA LYS A 481 5.50 -8.06 -30.81
C LYS A 481 5.99 -8.90 -29.62
N GLY A 482 6.38 -10.15 -29.87
CA GLY A 482 6.98 -11.05 -28.90
C GLY A 482 7.66 -12.22 -29.58
N GLU A 483 7.99 -13.28 -28.81
CA GLU A 483 8.63 -14.48 -29.34
C GLU A 483 7.70 -15.30 -30.25
N ARG A 484 6.39 -15.09 -30.12
CA ARG A 484 5.35 -15.69 -30.98
C ARG A 484 4.28 -14.65 -31.33
N ASP A 485 3.43 -15.00 -32.25
CA ASP A 485 2.18 -14.25 -32.50
C ASP A 485 1.21 -14.46 -31.33
N PHE A 486 0.71 -13.37 -30.77
CA PHE A 486 -0.28 -13.39 -29.68
C PHE A 486 -1.69 -13.28 -30.25
N THR A 487 -2.65 -13.96 -29.60
CA THR A 487 -4.06 -13.66 -29.79
C THR A 487 -4.38 -12.38 -29.04
N ILE A 488 -4.79 -11.34 -29.79
CA ILE A 488 -5.17 -10.05 -29.24
C ILE A 488 -6.66 -9.86 -29.42
N GLN A 489 -7.38 -9.68 -28.30
CA GLN A 489 -8.80 -9.34 -28.32
C GLN A 489 -8.96 -7.87 -27.98
N PRO A 490 -9.35 -7.00 -28.95
CA PRO A 490 -9.72 -5.62 -28.66
C PRO A 490 -10.97 -5.58 -27.78
N LEU A 491 -10.96 -4.73 -26.78
CA LEU A 491 -12.06 -4.38 -25.90
C LEU A 491 -12.39 -2.89 -26.06
N GLU A 492 -13.37 -2.39 -25.32
CA GLU A 492 -13.72 -0.96 -25.36
C GLU A 492 -12.61 -0.07 -24.76
N ASN A 493 -12.62 1.21 -25.11
CA ASN A 493 -11.77 2.27 -24.53
C ASN A 493 -10.26 1.98 -24.63
N ASN A 494 -9.76 1.63 -25.82
CA ASN A 494 -8.34 1.30 -26.07
C ASN A 494 -7.79 0.25 -25.10
N THR A 495 -8.62 -0.72 -24.77
CA THR A 495 -8.27 -1.85 -23.90
C THR A 495 -8.08 -3.10 -24.77
N TYR A 496 -7.11 -3.92 -24.42
CA TYR A 496 -6.74 -5.13 -25.15
C TYR A 496 -6.51 -6.27 -24.16
N GLN A 497 -7.10 -7.43 -24.45
CA GLN A 497 -6.73 -8.68 -23.77
C GLN A 497 -5.70 -9.41 -24.63
N ILE A 498 -4.62 -9.83 -24.00
CA ILE A 498 -3.47 -10.47 -24.64
C ILE A 498 -3.34 -11.89 -24.09
N ASP A 499 -3.25 -12.88 -24.97
CA ASP A 499 -2.95 -14.27 -24.61
C ASP A 499 -1.46 -14.41 -24.24
N LEU A 500 -1.10 -13.94 -23.04
CA LEU A 500 0.27 -13.90 -22.53
C LEU A 500 0.46 -14.97 -21.44
N LYS A 501 1.25 -15.98 -21.71
CA LYS A 501 1.52 -17.08 -20.78
C LYS A 501 2.62 -16.74 -19.78
N LYS A 502 2.74 -17.55 -18.73
CA LYS A 502 3.82 -17.40 -17.74
C LYS A 502 5.19 -17.45 -18.39
N GLY A 503 6.01 -16.45 -18.10
CA GLY A 503 7.36 -16.28 -18.62
C GLY A 503 7.45 -15.50 -19.93
N GLU A 504 6.34 -15.36 -20.67
CA GLU A 504 6.32 -14.61 -21.94
C GLU A 504 6.35 -13.11 -21.74
N GLU A 505 6.82 -12.42 -22.79
CA GLU A 505 6.94 -10.96 -22.83
C GLU A 505 6.30 -10.41 -24.11
N VAL A 506 5.64 -9.26 -24.01
CA VAL A 506 5.07 -8.54 -25.14
C VAL A 506 5.59 -7.10 -25.17
N PHE A 507 5.98 -6.65 -26.37
CA PHE A 507 6.35 -5.28 -26.67
C PHE A 507 5.22 -4.63 -27.46
N ILE A 508 4.78 -3.45 -27.06
CA ILE A 508 3.65 -2.75 -27.66
C ILE A 508 4.13 -1.36 -28.07
N SER A 509 3.87 -1.00 -29.32
CA SER A 509 4.26 0.31 -29.89
C SER A 509 3.22 0.83 -30.89
N PRO A 510 3.24 2.14 -31.25
CA PRO A 510 2.41 2.67 -32.31
C PRO A 510 2.70 2.00 -33.65
N LYS A 511 1.68 1.82 -34.48
CA LYS A 511 1.85 1.26 -35.82
C LYS A 511 2.72 2.17 -36.68
N GLY A 512 3.73 1.58 -37.33
CA GLY A 512 4.64 2.31 -38.22
C GLY A 512 5.80 3.00 -37.52
N GLU A 513 5.89 2.87 -36.20
CA GLU A 513 7.04 3.30 -35.42
C GLU A 513 7.84 2.06 -34.96
N GLU A 514 9.15 2.15 -35.01
CA GLU A 514 10.06 1.14 -34.43
C GLU A 514 10.86 1.80 -33.30
N PRO A 515 10.23 1.99 -32.12
CA PRO A 515 10.91 2.63 -31.02
C PRO A 515 12.02 1.74 -30.51
N GLU A 516 13.14 2.34 -30.11
CA GLU A 516 14.11 1.65 -29.29
C GLU A 516 13.51 1.39 -27.91
N PHE A 517 13.41 0.11 -27.52
CA PHE A 517 12.92 -0.29 -26.21
C PHE A 517 13.95 -0.07 -25.11
N ILE A 518 14.58 1.10 -25.12
CA ILE A 518 15.60 1.50 -24.17
C ILE A 518 14.99 2.35 -23.07
N ILE A 519 15.18 1.92 -21.84
CA ILE A 519 14.83 2.69 -20.64
C ILE A 519 16.02 3.55 -20.26
N SER A 520 15.82 4.86 -20.24
CA SER A 520 16.85 5.83 -19.86
C SER A 520 16.28 6.93 -18.99
N PRO A 521 17.09 7.53 -18.10
CA PRO A 521 16.68 8.71 -17.35
C PRO A 521 16.26 9.85 -18.28
N ILE A 522 15.24 10.59 -17.87
CA ILE A 522 14.81 11.81 -18.58
C ILE A 522 15.50 13.05 -17.99
N PRO A 523 15.69 14.13 -18.78
CA PRO A 523 16.23 15.37 -18.26
C PRO A 523 15.28 16.01 -17.23
N HIS A 524 15.82 16.50 -16.14
CA HIS A 524 15.06 17.23 -15.13
C HIS A 524 14.75 18.66 -15.57
N THR A 525 13.53 19.12 -15.29
CA THR A 525 13.08 20.50 -15.52
C THR A 525 13.18 21.36 -14.26
N SER A 526 13.51 20.78 -13.11
CA SER A 526 13.60 21.46 -11.82
C SER A 526 14.82 21.03 -11.04
N LYS A 527 15.18 21.79 -9.97
CA LYS A 527 16.26 21.44 -9.06
C LYS A 527 15.74 20.60 -7.90
N ASN A 528 16.62 19.71 -7.38
CA ASN A 528 16.38 19.01 -6.13
C ASN A 528 16.93 19.81 -4.96
N TYR A 529 16.11 20.00 -3.92
CA TYR A 529 16.49 20.70 -2.68
C TYR A 529 16.54 19.79 -1.44
N PHE A 530 16.15 18.50 -1.56
CA PHE A 530 16.22 17.59 -0.43
C PHE A 530 17.68 17.28 -0.07
N GLY A 531 18.00 17.38 1.22
CA GLY A 531 19.34 17.12 1.74
C GLY A 531 20.39 18.22 1.46
N LEU A 532 20.04 19.26 0.70
CA LEU A 532 20.93 20.38 0.45
C LEU A 532 20.72 21.47 1.52
N LYS A 533 21.81 21.95 2.13
CA LYS A 533 21.77 23.22 2.86
C LYS A 533 21.59 24.33 1.82
N ILE A 534 20.50 25.05 1.88
CA ILE A 534 20.35 26.30 1.16
C ILE A 534 21.27 27.28 1.89
N ILE A 535 22.44 27.57 1.32
CA ILE A 535 23.26 28.68 1.74
C ILE A 535 22.50 29.90 1.20
N GLN A 536 21.87 30.66 2.11
CA GLN A 536 21.25 31.94 1.80
C GLN A 536 22.33 32.97 1.56
#